data_213d31978ce4cd87a861843d728ce099
#
_entry.id   213d31978ce4cd87a861843d728ce099
#
_cell.length_a   1.000
_cell.length_b   1.000
_cell.length_c   1.000
_cell.angle_alpha   90.00
_cell.angle_beta   90.00
_cell.angle_gamma   90.00
#
_symmetry.space_group_name_H-M   'P 1'
#
loop_
_entity.id
_entity.type
_entity.pdbx_description
1 polymer ?
#
loop_
_entity_poly.entity_id
_entity_poly.type
_entity_poly.pdbx_seq_one_letter_code
_entity_poly.pdbx_strand_id
1 'polypeptide(L)'
;KGLVMSEKDASNIYGSFTGLVYLTPLIGGYVSDRYWGNRRSIFIGGILMAIGQFLMFMSGHVLGTAVANPFMIAGLTFLIIGNGFFKPNISTMVGQLYPKGDSRIDAAFTIFYMGINLGALFAPLVCGYLGENIDFKWGFLAAGIGMVVSVITFELLKNKYIVAPDGSALGLPPGRNAAHKAEKKADGPPTGMGKIFLMLAVTCGLIYVFHIFGGMDLFGALIFAAAISVPALIITDNSLTKDEKSRIWVIFILAFFVIFFWSAFEQAGASLTIFADKQTDRHVGAWEMPASWFQSINPLGIIILAPLFSSLWVSLGRRGLDPPSPLKMAIGLVLLCLGYVVISMGVKGVAANVTISMW
;
A
#
# COMPACT_ATOMS: atom_id res chain seq x y z
N LYS A 1 9.86 -1.45 -25.69
CA LYS A 1 8.54 -0.76 -25.68
C LYS A 1 8.37 0.06 -24.38
N GLY A 2 9.22 1.04 -24.09
CA GLY A 2 9.14 1.87 -22.89
C GLY A 2 10.15 3.00 -22.89
N LEU A 3 10.19 3.77 -21.80
CA LEU A 3 11.22 4.77 -21.58
C LEU A 3 12.57 4.07 -21.47
N VAL A 4 13.59 4.57 -22.17
CA VAL A 4 14.95 4.03 -22.12
C VAL A 4 15.59 4.46 -20.81
N MET A 5 15.54 3.59 -19.79
CA MET A 5 16.14 3.80 -18.48
C MET A 5 17.04 2.64 -18.13
N SER A 6 18.07 2.89 -17.31
CA SER A 6 18.84 1.81 -16.71
C SER A 6 17.96 1.04 -15.70
N GLU A 7 18.23 -0.25 -15.49
CA GLU A 7 17.52 -1.04 -14.46
C GLU A 7 17.69 -0.44 -13.06
N LYS A 8 18.84 0.17 -12.79
CA LYS A 8 19.12 0.88 -11.54
C LYS A 8 18.19 2.07 -11.36
N ASP A 9 18.03 2.91 -12.40
CA ASP A 9 17.16 4.09 -12.32
C ASP A 9 15.70 3.70 -12.19
N ALA A 10 15.26 2.68 -12.95
CA ALA A 10 13.89 2.14 -12.85
C ALA A 10 13.61 1.58 -11.44
N SER A 11 14.55 0.84 -10.86
CA SER A 11 14.43 0.31 -9.49
C SER A 11 14.41 1.42 -8.44
N ASN A 12 15.22 2.47 -8.59
CA ASN A 12 15.22 3.62 -7.69
C ASN A 12 13.88 4.38 -7.75
N ILE A 13 13.35 4.62 -8.96
CA ILE A 13 12.04 5.25 -9.13
C ILE A 13 10.93 4.39 -8.51
N TYR A 14 10.95 3.07 -8.74
CA TYR A 14 9.99 2.15 -8.15
C TYR A 14 10.05 2.14 -6.63
N GLY A 15 11.25 2.06 -6.05
CA GLY A 15 11.46 2.08 -4.60
C GLY A 15 10.98 3.40 -3.98
N SER A 16 11.34 4.54 -4.58
CA SER A 16 10.89 5.86 -4.14
C SER A 16 9.37 6.02 -4.25
N PHE A 17 8.77 5.57 -5.36
CA PHE A 17 7.33 5.58 -5.55
C PHE A 17 6.63 4.76 -4.47
N THR A 18 7.03 3.51 -4.27
CA THR A 18 6.44 2.60 -3.28
C THR A 18 6.57 3.17 -1.87
N GLY A 19 7.76 3.64 -1.48
CA GLY A 19 7.97 4.23 -0.16
C GLY A 19 7.12 5.48 0.08
N LEU A 20 7.01 6.38 -0.89
CA LEU A 20 6.19 7.58 -0.78
C LEU A 20 4.69 7.28 -0.75
N VAL A 21 4.23 6.26 -1.48
CA VAL A 21 2.83 5.77 -1.42
C VAL A 21 2.44 5.30 -0.02
N TYR A 22 3.39 4.75 0.75
CA TYR A 22 3.15 4.36 2.15
C TYR A 22 3.38 5.50 3.16
N LEU A 23 4.14 6.53 2.81
CA LEU A 23 4.38 7.68 3.69
C LEU A 23 3.26 8.73 3.61
N THR A 24 2.75 9.03 2.42
CA THR A 24 1.73 10.06 2.19
C THR A 24 0.40 9.84 2.91
N PRO A 25 -0.04 8.59 3.24
CA PRO A 25 -1.21 8.35 4.09
C PRO A 25 -1.17 9.04 5.46
N LEU A 26 0.02 9.30 6.03
CA LEU A 26 0.16 10.06 7.27
C LEU A 26 -0.37 11.49 7.10
N ILE A 27 -0.03 12.14 5.99
CA ILE A 27 -0.47 13.50 5.68
C ILE A 27 -1.95 13.49 5.28
N GLY A 28 -2.34 12.56 4.40
CA GLY A 28 -3.72 12.48 3.90
C GLY A 28 -4.73 12.14 5.00
N GLY A 29 -4.38 11.23 5.92
CA GLY A 29 -5.18 10.94 7.12
C GLY A 29 -5.31 12.17 8.02
N TYR A 30 -4.20 12.82 8.35
CA TYR A 30 -4.21 14.04 9.18
C TYR A 30 -5.08 15.14 8.59
N VAL A 31 -4.95 15.44 7.29
CA VAL A 31 -5.75 16.46 6.61
C VAL A 31 -7.23 16.07 6.58
N SER A 32 -7.53 14.80 6.36
CA SER A 32 -8.89 14.29 6.40
C SER A 32 -9.54 14.46 7.76
N ASP A 33 -8.86 14.02 8.81
CA ASP A 33 -9.40 14.01 10.17
C ASP A 33 -9.60 15.44 10.71
N ARG A 34 -8.75 16.37 10.28
CA ARG A 34 -8.77 17.74 10.82
C ARG A 34 -9.56 18.73 9.98
N TYR A 35 -9.63 18.55 8.66
CA TYR A 35 -10.16 19.58 7.75
C TYR A 35 -11.24 19.07 6.78
N TRP A 36 -11.00 17.97 6.06
CA TRP A 36 -11.79 17.62 4.89
C TRP A 36 -12.88 16.57 5.14
N GLY A 37 -12.66 15.71 6.12
CA GLY A 37 -13.45 14.49 6.30
C GLY A 37 -13.14 13.42 5.26
N ASN A 38 -13.50 12.18 5.58
CA ASN A 38 -13.15 11.02 4.76
C ASN A 38 -13.78 11.06 3.37
N ARG A 39 -15.03 11.51 3.23
CA ARG A 39 -15.72 11.55 1.92
C ARG A 39 -15.01 12.41 0.90
N ARG A 40 -14.59 13.63 1.28
CA ARG A 40 -13.88 14.54 0.39
C ARG A 40 -12.49 14.02 0.08
N SER A 41 -11.80 13.48 1.06
CA SER A 41 -10.46 12.94 0.89
C SER A 41 -10.46 11.75 -0.07
N ILE A 42 -11.40 10.82 0.04
CA ILE A 42 -11.55 9.69 -0.89
C ILE A 42 -11.84 10.20 -2.30
N PHE A 43 -12.77 11.13 -2.45
CA PHE A 43 -13.15 11.68 -3.76
C PHE A 43 -11.98 12.38 -4.45
N ILE A 44 -11.31 13.31 -3.73
CA ILE A 44 -10.15 14.04 -4.26
C ILE A 44 -8.99 13.08 -4.55
N GLY A 45 -8.70 12.15 -3.62
CA GLY A 45 -7.67 11.14 -3.82
C GLY A 45 -7.93 10.28 -5.05
N GLY A 46 -9.17 9.84 -5.27
CA GLY A 46 -9.56 9.10 -6.46
C GLY A 46 -9.39 9.87 -7.77
N ILE A 47 -9.77 11.16 -7.79
CA ILE A 47 -9.56 12.03 -8.95
C ILE A 47 -8.06 12.21 -9.23
N LEU A 48 -7.25 12.49 -8.21
CA LEU A 48 -5.80 12.64 -8.39
C LEU A 48 -5.18 11.36 -8.94
N MET A 49 -5.58 10.19 -8.45
CA MET A 49 -5.09 8.91 -8.98
C MET A 49 -5.56 8.70 -10.44
N ALA A 50 -6.79 9.06 -10.80
CA ALA A 50 -7.26 8.99 -12.18
C ALA A 50 -6.42 9.88 -13.10
N ILE A 51 -6.17 11.14 -12.70
CA ILE A 51 -5.27 12.05 -13.43
C ILE A 51 -3.88 11.44 -13.55
N GLY A 52 -3.34 10.85 -12.47
CA GLY A 52 -2.04 10.18 -12.48
C GLY A 52 -1.97 9.09 -13.55
N GLN A 53 -2.99 8.22 -13.63
CA GLN A 53 -3.05 7.15 -14.63
C GLN A 53 -3.13 7.71 -16.08
N PHE A 54 -3.90 8.78 -16.30
CA PHE A 54 -3.96 9.43 -17.60
C PHE A 54 -2.64 10.11 -17.98
N LEU A 55 -1.90 10.69 -17.04
CA LEU A 55 -0.56 11.21 -17.29
C LEU A 55 0.44 10.09 -17.63
N MET A 56 0.34 8.93 -16.98
CA MET A 56 1.12 7.73 -17.34
C MET A 56 0.77 7.24 -18.75
N PHE A 57 -0.51 7.22 -19.11
CA PHE A 57 -0.94 6.95 -20.50
C PHE A 57 -0.33 7.95 -21.48
N MET A 58 -0.36 9.25 -21.18
CA MET A 58 0.22 10.30 -22.01
C MET A 58 1.74 10.15 -22.13
N SER A 59 2.45 9.79 -21.07
CA SER A 59 3.88 9.48 -21.12
C SER A 59 4.18 8.40 -22.16
N GLY A 60 3.41 7.31 -22.18
CA GLY A 60 3.54 6.24 -23.17
C GLY A 60 3.11 6.68 -24.59
N HIS A 61 2.16 7.59 -24.71
CA HIS A 61 1.70 8.09 -26.00
C HIS A 61 2.73 8.99 -26.70
N VAL A 62 3.46 9.81 -25.93
CA VAL A 62 4.52 10.72 -26.43
C VAL A 62 5.92 10.13 -26.26
N LEU A 63 6.03 8.82 -26.26
CA LEU A 63 7.30 8.11 -26.08
C LEU A 63 8.32 8.56 -27.14
N GLY A 64 9.58 8.71 -26.73
CA GLY A 64 10.65 9.21 -27.59
C GLY A 64 10.76 10.73 -27.68
N THR A 65 9.85 11.48 -27.05
CA THR A 65 9.93 12.93 -26.94
C THR A 65 10.49 13.38 -25.59
N ALA A 66 10.98 14.62 -25.51
CA ALA A 66 11.51 15.19 -24.26
C ALA A 66 10.47 15.31 -23.14
N VAL A 67 9.18 15.27 -23.45
CA VAL A 67 8.09 15.41 -22.47
C VAL A 67 7.61 14.08 -21.88
N ALA A 68 8.07 12.92 -22.39
CA ALA A 68 7.66 11.62 -21.90
C ALA A 68 8.01 11.40 -20.41
N ASN A 69 9.27 11.70 -20.01
CA ASN A 69 9.70 11.61 -18.61
C ASN A 69 8.96 12.59 -17.68
N PRO A 70 8.79 13.88 -18.01
CA PRO A 70 7.93 14.79 -17.25
C PRO A 70 6.53 14.26 -17.02
N PHE A 71 5.86 13.70 -18.04
CA PHE A 71 4.53 13.09 -17.88
C PHE A 71 4.55 11.90 -16.92
N MET A 72 5.56 11.03 -17.00
CA MET A 72 5.71 9.90 -16.08
C MET A 72 5.89 10.38 -14.63
N ILE A 73 6.82 11.30 -14.37
CA ILE A 73 7.08 11.82 -13.03
C ILE A 73 5.85 12.52 -12.46
N ALA A 74 5.17 13.34 -13.26
CA ALA A 74 3.92 13.96 -12.86
C ALA A 74 2.85 12.91 -12.55
N GLY A 75 2.69 11.89 -13.40
CA GLY A 75 1.76 10.78 -13.18
C GLY A 75 2.01 10.06 -11.85
N LEU A 76 3.26 9.67 -11.59
CA LEU A 76 3.66 9.05 -10.33
C LEU A 76 3.39 9.96 -9.12
N THR A 77 3.66 11.26 -9.24
CA THR A 77 3.41 12.25 -8.19
C THR A 77 1.91 12.33 -7.86
N PHE A 78 1.06 12.41 -8.87
CA PHE A 78 -0.40 12.41 -8.67
C PHE A 78 -0.90 11.11 -8.05
N LEU A 79 -0.33 9.95 -8.42
CA LEU A 79 -0.65 8.66 -7.81
C LEU A 79 -0.25 8.61 -6.34
N ILE A 80 0.95 9.09 -5.98
CA ILE A 80 1.45 9.15 -4.61
C ILE A 80 0.52 10.01 -3.74
N ILE A 81 0.23 11.23 -4.17
CA ILE A 81 -0.62 12.17 -3.43
C ILE A 81 -2.04 11.63 -3.32
N GLY A 82 -2.60 11.16 -4.44
CA GLY A 82 -3.95 10.62 -4.50
C GLY A 82 -4.14 9.41 -3.59
N ASN A 83 -3.18 8.46 -3.57
CA ASN A 83 -3.18 7.32 -2.67
C ASN A 83 -3.14 7.75 -1.19
N GLY A 84 -2.34 8.76 -0.87
CA GLY A 84 -2.26 9.32 0.46
C GLY A 84 -3.61 9.79 1.00
N PHE A 85 -4.44 10.40 0.16
CA PHE A 85 -5.79 10.80 0.55
C PHE A 85 -6.83 9.68 0.45
N PHE A 86 -6.65 8.70 -0.42
CA PHE A 86 -7.64 7.64 -0.66
C PHE A 86 -7.53 6.51 0.36
N LYS A 87 -6.35 5.89 0.45
CA LYS A 87 -6.13 4.62 1.17
C LYS A 87 -6.48 4.67 2.67
N PRO A 88 -6.00 5.63 3.49
CA PRO A 88 -6.32 5.65 4.91
C PRO A 88 -7.80 5.94 5.15
N ASN A 89 -8.40 6.77 4.32
CA ASN A 89 -9.74 7.28 4.53
C ASN A 89 -10.83 6.27 4.17
N ILE A 90 -10.61 5.41 3.16
CA ILE A 90 -11.58 4.36 2.82
C ILE A 90 -11.64 3.29 3.91
N SER A 91 -10.50 2.90 4.49
CA SER A 91 -10.44 1.94 5.60
C SER A 91 -11.12 2.50 6.86
N THR A 92 -10.85 3.76 7.20
CA THR A 92 -11.50 4.45 8.32
C THR A 92 -13.01 4.53 8.12
N MET A 93 -13.47 4.80 6.91
CA MET A 93 -14.89 4.89 6.58
C MET A 93 -15.61 3.55 6.76
N VAL A 94 -14.98 2.42 6.40
CA VAL A 94 -15.54 1.08 6.66
C VAL A 94 -15.78 0.87 8.17
N GLY A 95 -14.81 1.28 9.00
CA GLY A 95 -14.95 1.21 10.45
C GLY A 95 -16.06 2.10 11.01
N GLN A 96 -16.34 3.24 10.38
CA GLN A 96 -17.40 4.17 10.80
C GLN A 96 -18.82 3.70 10.45
N LEU A 97 -18.99 2.73 9.54
CA LEU A 97 -20.30 2.19 9.18
C LEU A 97 -20.96 1.41 10.32
N TYR A 98 -20.20 0.99 11.31
CA TYR A 98 -20.68 0.17 12.41
C TYR A 98 -20.48 0.89 13.75
N PRO A 99 -21.45 0.82 14.69
CA PRO A 99 -21.30 1.32 16.04
C PRO A 99 -20.13 0.64 16.77
N LYS A 100 -19.54 1.33 17.75
CA LYS A 100 -18.50 0.73 18.61
C LYS A 100 -19.04 -0.52 19.31
N GLY A 101 -18.29 -1.63 19.20
CA GLY A 101 -18.64 -2.93 19.81
C GLY A 101 -19.60 -3.78 18.95
N ASP A 102 -19.96 -3.35 17.74
CA ASP A 102 -20.77 -4.18 16.84
C ASP A 102 -19.94 -5.38 16.35
N SER A 103 -20.44 -6.59 16.60
CA SER A 103 -19.77 -7.86 16.21
C SER A 103 -19.62 -8.05 14.69
N ARG A 104 -20.32 -7.27 13.87
CA ARG A 104 -20.26 -7.36 12.41
C ARG A 104 -19.06 -6.60 11.81
N ILE A 105 -18.35 -5.80 12.61
CA ILE A 105 -17.23 -4.98 12.12
C ILE A 105 -16.11 -5.83 11.53
N ASP A 106 -15.82 -6.98 12.14
CA ASP A 106 -14.77 -7.91 11.66
C ASP A 106 -15.17 -8.53 10.31
N ALA A 107 -16.44 -8.89 10.16
CA ALA A 107 -16.97 -9.39 8.88
C ALA A 107 -16.91 -8.32 7.79
N ALA A 108 -17.21 -7.06 8.12
CA ALA A 108 -17.12 -5.95 7.18
C ALA A 108 -15.69 -5.71 6.69
N PHE A 109 -14.71 -5.72 7.59
CA PHE A 109 -13.29 -5.63 7.20
C PHE A 109 -12.84 -6.85 6.39
N THR A 110 -13.35 -8.03 6.68
CA THR A 110 -13.07 -9.23 5.87
C THR A 110 -13.58 -9.06 4.43
N ILE A 111 -14.83 -8.60 4.26
CA ILE A 111 -15.38 -8.31 2.92
C ILE A 111 -14.59 -7.21 2.21
N PHE A 112 -14.22 -6.15 2.92
CA PHE A 112 -13.39 -5.07 2.39
C PHE A 112 -12.02 -5.60 1.92
N TYR A 113 -11.38 -6.43 2.71
CA TYR A 113 -10.10 -7.06 2.36
C TYR A 113 -10.21 -8.02 1.17
N MET A 114 -11.31 -8.78 1.08
CA MET A 114 -11.61 -9.59 -0.10
C MET A 114 -11.74 -8.72 -1.36
N GLY A 115 -12.42 -7.57 -1.26
CA GLY A 115 -12.53 -6.61 -2.36
C GLY A 115 -11.18 -6.10 -2.84
N ILE A 116 -10.25 -5.78 -1.90
CA ILE A 116 -8.88 -5.39 -2.23
C ILE A 116 -8.16 -6.51 -2.99
N ASN A 117 -8.24 -7.76 -2.50
CA ASN A 117 -7.58 -8.89 -3.15
C ASN A 117 -8.20 -9.25 -4.50
N LEU A 118 -9.50 -9.06 -4.66
CA LEU A 118 -10.16 -9.23 -5.96
C LEU A 118 -9.66 -8.20 -6.98
N GLY A 119 -9.51 -6.94 -6.56
CA GLY A 119 -8.89 -5.90 -7.38
C GLY A 119 -7.43 -6.23 -7.74
N ALA A 120 -6.64 -6.68 -6.75
CA ALA A 120 -5.25 -7.08 -6.95
C ALA A 120 -5.09 -8.33 -7.84
N LEU A 121 -6.10 -9.20 -7.88
CA LEU A 121 -6.15 -10.34 -8.80
C LEU A 121 -6.40 -9.88 -10.23
N PHE A 122 -7.43 -9.06 -10.46
CA PHE A 122 -7.84 -8.71 -11.82
C PHE A 122 -7.00 -7.60 -12.46
N ALA A 123 -6.45 -6.67 -11.68
CA ALA A 123 -5.69 -5.55 -12.23
C ALA A 123 -4.46 -6.00 -13.05
N PRO A 124 -3.57 -6.91 -12.58
CA PRO A 124 -2.47 -7.42 -13.40
C PRO A 124 -2.97 -8.23 -14.61
N LEU A 125 -4.07 -8.98 -14.48
CA LEU A 125 -4.62 -9.75 -15.59
C LEU A 125 -5.08 -8.87 -16.75
N VAL A 126 -5.75 -7.76 -16.45
CA VAL A 126 -6.27 -6.83 -17.47
C VAL A 126 -5.19 -5.84 -17.91
N CYS A 127 -4.63 -5.08 -16.96
CA CYS A 127 -3.68 -4.01 -17.27
C CYS A 127 -2.35 -4.58 -17.75
N GLY A 128 -1.92 -5.74 -17.18
CA GLY A 128 -0.72 -6.44 -17.60
C GLY A 128 -0.85 -7.00 -19.01
N TYR A 129 -1.95 -7.67 -19.33
CA TYR A 129 -2.20 -8.13 -20.70
C TYR A 129 -2.17 -7.01 -21.73
N LEU A 130 -2.87 -5.90 -21.46
CA LEU A 130 -2.87 -4.74 -22.34
C LEU A 130 -1.48 -4.10 -22.45
N GLY A 131 -0.75 -4.03 -21.33
CA GLY A 131 0.58 -3.43 -21.27
C GLY A 131 1.63 -4.24 -21.99
N GLU A 132 1.73 -5.54 -21.76
CA GLU A 132 2.79 -6.38 -22.30
C GLU A 132 2.50 -6.85 -23.72
N ASN A 133 1.24 -7.22 -24.04
CA ASN A 133 0.88 -7.77 -25.34
C ASN A 133 0.54 -6.68 -26.38
N ILE A 134 0.05 -5.52 -25.97
CA ILE A 134 -0.33 -4.44 -26.88
C ILE A 134 0.66 -3.27 -26.72
N ASP A 135 0.55 -2.49 -25.63
CA ASP A 135 1.45 -1.41 -25.27
C ASP A 135 1.16 -0.93 -23.85
N PHE A 136 2.19 -0.61 -23.04
CA PHE A 136 2.06 -0.21 -21.63
C PHE A 136 1.10 0.95 -21.41
N LYS A 137 0.99 1.89 -22.36
CA LYS A 137 0.03 3.00 -22.25
C LYS A 137 -1.42 2.52 -22.11
N TRP A 138 -1.81 1.43 -22.78
CA TRP A 138 -3.18 0.91 -22.68
C TRP A 138 -3.49 0.29 -21.33
N GLY A 139 -2.48 -0.29 -20.67
CA GLY A 139 -2.60 -0.74 -19.28
C GLY A 139 -2.90 0.41 -18.33
N PHE A 140 -2.18 1.53 -18.46
CA PHE A 140 -2.43 2.74 -17.66
C PHE A 140 -3.79 3.36 -17.98
N LEU A 141 -4.20 3.39 -19.25
CA LEU A 141 -5.52 3.89 -19.62
C LEU A 141 -6.65 3.05 -18.99
N ALA A 142 -6.53 1.73 -19.03
CA ALA A 142 -7.51 0.82 -18.42
C ALA A 142 -7.61 1.05 -16.90
N ALA A 143 -6.48 1.21 -16.22
CA ALA A 143 -6.43 1.55 -14.80
C ALA A 143 -7.08 2.92 -14.52
N GLY A 144 -6.82 3.92 -15.37
CA GLY A 144 -7.43 5.24 -15.29
C GLY A 144 -8.95 5.21 -15.45
N ILE A 145 -9.45 4.46 -16.42
CA ILE A 145 -10.91 4.25 -16.61
C ILE A 145 -11.50 3.57 -15.38
N GLY A 146 -10.86 2.51 -14.86
CA GLY A 146 -11.30 1.84 -13.64
C GLY A 146 -11.38 2.79 -12.44
N MET A 147 -10.41 3.70 -12.30
CA MET A 147 -10.42 4.71 -11.24
C MET A 147 -11.56 5.72 -11.41
N VAL A 148 -11.82 6.18 -12.64
CA VAL A 148 -12.97 7.07 -12.92
C VAL A 148 -14.29 6.40 -12.59
N VAL A 149 -14.47 5.13 -13.00
CA VAL A 149 -15.66 4.34 -12.66
C VAL A 149 -15.81 4.21 -11.14
N SER A 150 -14.71 3.94 -10.43
CA SER A 150 -14.73 3.87 -8.96
C SER A 150 -15.16 5.19 -8.31
N VAL A 151 -14.60 6.32 -8.76
CA VAL A 151 -14.95 7.66 -8.23
C VAL A 151 -16.42 8.01 -8.51
N ILE A 152 -16.91 7.74 -9.73
CA ILE A 152 -18.32 7.95 -10.09
C ILE A 152 -19.22 7.08 -9.24
N THR A 153 -18.91 5.79 -9.10
CA THR A 153 -19.68 4.86 -8.27
C THR A 153 -19.75 5.33 -6.83
N PHE A 154 -18.61 5.73 -6.26
CA PHE A 154 -18.55 6.28 -4.92
C PHE A 154 -19.41 7.52 -4.78
N GLU A 155 -19.31 8.49 -5.71
CA GLU A 155 -20.05 9.75 -5.66
C GLU A 155 -21.57 9.54 -5.73
N LEU A 156 -22.02 8.65 -6.61
CA LEU A 156 -23.45 8.34 -6.80
C LEU A 156 -24.05 7.58 -5.61
N LEU A 157 -23.27 6.67 -5.01
CA LEU A 157 -23.78 5.74 -4.00
C LEU A 157 -23.50 6.16 -2.55
N LYS A 158 -22.55 7.08 -2.30
CA LYS A 158 -22.14 7.49 -0.95
C LYS A 158 -23.28 7.97 -0.06
N ASN A 159 -24.27 8.68 -0.62
CA ASN A 159 -25.38 9.23 0.16
C ASN A 159 -26.45 8.18 0.50
N LYS A 160 -26.47 7.06 -0.22
CA LYS A 160 -27.41 5.96 0.01
C LYS A 160 -26.85 4.89 0.95
N TYR A 161 -25.54 4.57 0.81
CA TYR A 161 -24.94 3.42 1.49
C TYR A 161 -23.92 3.80 2.56
N ILE A 162 -23.34 5.01 2.52
CA ILE A 162 -22.36 5.45 3.51
C ILE A 162 -23.05 6.37 4.52
N VAL A 163 -23.92 5.76 5.30
CA VAL A 163 -24.73 6.42 6.32
C VAL A 163 -24.67 5.63 7.63
N ALA A 164 -24.79 6.35 8.74
CA ALA A 164 -24.92 5.72 10.05
C ALA A 164 -26.30 5.05 10.19
N PRO A 165 -26.53 4.20 11.21
CA PRO A 165 -27.82 3.55 11.44
C PRO A 165 -29.01 4.51 11.59
N ASP A 166 -28.75 5.75 12.02
CA ASP A 166 -29.73 6.83 12.13
C ASP A 166 -29.99 7.57 10.81
N GLY A 167 -29.36 7.15 9.70
CA GLY A 167 -29.45 7.79 8.39
C GLY A 167 -28.55 9.00 8.21
N SER A 168 -27.78 9.42 9.23
CA SER A 168 -26.86 10.53 9.11
C SER A 168 -25.65 10.21 8.22
N ALA A 169 -25.18 11.22 7.45
CA ALA A 169 -24.06 11.02 6.55
C ALA A 169 -22.74 10.85 7.32
N LEU A 170 -21.99 9.78 7.04
CA LEU A 170 -20.68 9.52 7.62
C LEU A 170 -19.55 10.19 6.81
N GLY A 171 -18.38 10.35 7.43
CA GLY A 171 -17.17 10.88 6.77
C GLY A 171 -17.23 12.35 6.38
N LEU A 172 -18.10 13.13 7.01
CA LEU A 172 -18.19 14.59 6.82
C LEU A 172 -17.02 15.30 7.51
N PRO A 173 -16.72 16.57 7.13
CA PRO A 173 -15.71 17.39 7.82
C PRO A 173 -15.96 17.49 9.32
N PRO A 174 -14.90 17.66 10.14
CA PRO A 174 -15.02 17.85 11.58
C PRO A 174 -15.98 19.01 11.92
N GLY A 175 -16.85 18.81 12.91
CA GLY A 175 -17.89 19.77 13.29
C GLY A 175 -19.24 19.59 12.60
N ARG A 176 -19.34 18.83 11.52
CA ARG A 176 -20.59 18.43 10.87
C ARG A 176 -21.02 16.98 11.16
N ASN A 177 -20.14 16.16 11.75
CA ASN A 177 -20.46 14.82 12.21
C ASN A 177 -20.94 14.83 13.66
N ALA A 178 -22.19 14.46 13.93
CA ALA A 178 -22.69 14.31 15.29
C ALA A 178 -21.93 13.21 16.06
N ALA A 179 -21.48 12.14 15.41
CA ALA A 179 -20.69 11.07 16.02
C ALA A 179 -19.28 11.51 16.49
N HIS A 180 -18.67 12.50 15.83
CA HIS A 180 -17.33 13.00 16.21
C HIS A 180 -17.33 14.00 17.37
N LYS A 181 -18.50 14.53 17.76
CA LYS A 181 -18.60 15.41 18.94
C LYS A 181 -18.34 14.67 20.26
N ALA A 182 -18.52 13.35 20.28
CA ALA A 182 -18.32 12.53 21.48
C ALA A 182 -16.86 12.09 21.71
N GLU A 183 -15.99 12.16 20.70
CA GLU A 183 -14.60 11.66 20.79
C GLU A 183 -13.51 12.72 21.00
N LYS A 184 -13.85 14.01 20.98
CA LYS A 184 -12.86 15.08 21.28
C LYS A 184 -12.73 15.34 22.76
N LYS A 185 -12.17 14.38 23.49
CA LYS A 185 -11.33 14.61 24.65
C LYS A 185 -10.09 13.73 24.50
N ALA A 186 -9.16 14.15 23.67
CA ALA A 186 -7.76 13.87 23.93
C ALA A 186 -7.39 14.72 25.16
N ASP A 187 -7.41 14.13 26.33
CA ASP A 187 -7.16 14.80 27.61
C ASP A 187 -5.65 15.05 27.83
N GLY A 188 -4.92 15.43 26.80
CA GLY A 188 -3.53 15.83 26.90
C GLY A 188 -3.28 17.21 26.30
N PRO A 189 -2.35 18.01 26.85
CA PRO A 189 -1.93 19.22 26.20
C PRO A 189 -1.40 18.90 24.79
N PRO A 190 -1.75 19.71 23.76
CA PRO A 190 -1.26 19.47 22.41
C PRO A 190 0.27 19.45 22.42
N THR A 191 0.86 18.55 21.62
CA THR A 191 2.32 18.48 21.43
C THR A 191 2.84 19.88 21.14
N GLY A 192 3.70 20.41 22.02
CA GLY A 192 4.16 21.80 21.94
C GLY A 192 4.86 22.08 20.61
N MET A 193 4.62 23.26 20.02
CA MET A 193 5.22 23.71 18.76
C MET A 193 6.75 23.50 18.75
N GLY A 194 7.44 23.73 19.86
CA GLY A 194 8.88 23.52 19.99
C GLY A 194 9.31 22.08 19.76
N LYS A 195 8.51 21.11 20.19
CA LYS A 195 8.79 19.68 19.97
C LYS A 195 8.63 19.33 18.49
N ILE A 196 7.63 19.88 17.81
CA ILE A 196 7.43 19.70 16.37
C ILE A 196 8.62 20.27 15.59
N PHE A 197 9.07 21.48 15.92
CA PHE A 197 10.26 22.09 15.29
C PHE A 197 11.52 21.28 15.53
N LEU A 198 11.74 20.79 16.76
CA LEU A 198 12.88 19.93 17.07
C LEU A 198 12.84 18.67 16.22
N MET A 199 11.69 18.01 16.10
CA MET A 199 11.57 16.80 15.30
C MET A 199 11.74 17.05 13.80
N LEU A 200 11.26 18.16 13.28
CA LEU A 200 11.54 18.58 11.92
C LEU A 200 13.05 18.78 11.70
N ALA A 201 13.73 19.46 12.62
CA ALA A 201 15.18 19.64 12.55
C ALA A 201 15.94 18.31 12.61
N VAL A 202 15.54 17.38 13.50
CA VAL A 202 16.10 16.02 13.57
C VAL A 202 15.85 15.27 12.26
N THR A 203 14.65 15.33 11.72
CA THR A 203 14.32 14.68 10.44
C THR A 203 15.17 15.23 9.30
N CYS A 204 15.32 16.55 9.19
CA CYS A 204 16.21 17.17 8.21
C CYS A 204 17.67 16.77 8.39
N GLY A 205 18.14 16.70 9.63
CA GLY A 205 19.49 16.21 9.96
C GLY A 205 19.71 14.77 9.54
N LEU A 206 18.73 13.90 9.80
CA LEU A 206 18.78 12.50 9.36
C LEU A 206 18.75 12.37 7.83
N ILE A 207 17.93 13.16 7.13
CA ILE A 207 17.93 13.19 5.67
C ILE A 207 19.32 13.57 5.14
N TYR A 208 19.93 14.59 5.72
CA TYR A 208 21.29 14.99 5.34
C TYR A 208 22.29 13.87 5.55
N VAL A 209 22.28 13.22 6.71
CA VAL A 209 23.18 12.12 7.05
C VAL A 209 22.98 10.95 6.08
N PHE A 210 21.77 10.51 5.84
CA PHE A 210 21.49 9.38 4.95
C PHE A 210 21.79 9.71 3.48
N HIS A 211 21.56 10.94 3.05
CA HIS A 211 21.85 11.34 1.67
C HIS A 211 23.36 11.48 1.44
N ILE A 212 24.07 12.22 2.29
CA ILE A 212 25.50 12.54 2.09
C ILE A 212 26.41 11.39 2.49
N PHE A 213 26.22 10.81 3.66
CA PHE A 213 27.09 9.74 4.18
C PHE A 213 26.60 8.33 3.83
N GLY A 214 25.27 8.15 3.72
CA GLY A 214 24.66 6.87 3.35
C GLY A 214 24.59 6.62 1.86
N GLY A 215 24.85 7.65 1.02
CA GLY A 215 24.75 7.53 -0.45
C GLY A 215 23.34 7.24 -0.97
N MET A 216 22.33 7.47 -0.15
CA MET A 216 20.93 7.26 -0.54
C MET A 216 20.45 8.41 -1.42
N ASP A 217 19.51 8.12 -2.34
CA ASP A 217 18.76 9.17 -3.00
C ASP A 217 17.91 9.97 -1.99
N LEU A 218 17.48 11.17 -2.37
CA LEU A 218 16.78 12.09 -1.46
C LEU A 218 15.47 11.48 -0.91
N PHE A 219 14.74 10.74 -1.73
CA PHE A 219 13.48 10.12 -1.30
C PHE A 219 13.71 8.94 -0.36
N GLY A 220 14.71 8.10 -0.63
CA GLY A 220 15.13 7.05 0.28
C GLY A 220 15.56 7.63 1.64
N ALA A 221 16.41 8.66 1.62
CA ALA A 221 16.83 9.36 2.84
C ALA A 221 15.64 9.93 3.64
N LEU A 222 14.64 10.52 2.96
CA LEU A 222 13.41 11.01 3.59
C LEU A 222 12.60 9.88 4.25
N ILE A 223 12.42 8.75 3.56
CA ILE A 223 11.67 7.60 4.06
C ILE A 223 12.32 7.02 5.32
N PHE A 224 13.66 6.80 5.28
CA PHE A 224 14.39 6.30 6.45
C PHE A 224 14.42 7.30 7.60
N ALA A 225 14.57 8.59 7.31
CA ALA A 225 14.50 9.64 8.33
C ALA A 225 13.12 9.68 9.00
N ALA A 226 12.04 9.59 8.22
CA ALA A 226 10.67 9.54 8.74
C ALA A 226 10.40 8.27 9.57
N ALA A 227 10.94 7.11 9.13
CA ALA A 227 10.81 5.85 9.86
C ALA A 227 11.46 5.87 11.24
N ILE A 228 12.42 6.74 11.48
CA ILE A 228 13.06 6.96 12.79
C ILE A 228 12.39 8.09 13.56
N SER A 229 12.18 9.24 12.91
CA SER A 229 11.71 10.45 13.60
C SER A 229 10.24 10.36 14.04
N VAL A 230 9.36 9.74 13.25
CA VAL A 230 7.94 9.61 13.61
C VAL A 230 7.75 8.71 14.85
N PRO A 231 8.33 7.51 14.94
CA PRO A 231 8.30 6.72 16.17
C PRO A 231 8.89 7.45 17.37
N ALA A 232 10.03 8.15 17.19
CA ALA A 232 10.65 8.91 18.27
C ALA A 232 9.74 10.02 18.79
N LEU A 233 9.02 10.72 17.89
CA LEU A 233 8.01 11.72 18.27
C LEU A 233 6.92 11.11 19.13
N ILE A 234 6.39 9.96 18.74
CA ILE A 234 5.30 9.28 19.45
C ILE A 234 5.77 8.81 20.83
N ILE A 235 6.90 8.10 20.92
CA ILE A 235 7.42 7.55 22.19
C ILE A 235 7.76 8.66 23.20
N THR A 236 8.28 9.78 22.70
CA THR A 236 8.65 10.92 23.56
C THR A 236 7.48 11.82 23.92
N ASP A 237 6.25 11.47 23.53
CA ASP A 237 5.07 12.22 23.93
C ASP A 237 4.78 12.02 25.43
N ASN A 238 4.74 13.14 26.16
CA ASN A 238 4.50 13.15 27.61
C ASN A 238 3.01 13.00 27.98
N SER A 239 2.10 13.11 27.01
CA SER A 239 0.67 12.87 27.21
C SER A 239 0.33 11.38 27.36
N LEU A 240 1.24 10.49 26.91
CA LEU A 240 1.05 9.05 26.96
C LEU A 240 1.36 8.47 28.34
N THR A 241 0.48 7.62 28.83
CA THR A 241 0.69 6.82 30.04
C THR A 241 1.79 5.77 29.86
N LYS A 242 2.30 5.21 30.98
CA LYS A 242 3.32 4.16 30.93
C LYS A 242 2.82 2.91 30.18
N ASP A 243 1.55 2.55 30.34
CA ASP A 243 0.95 1.38 29.69
C ASP A 243 0.81 1.62 28.17
N GLU A 244 0.42 2.82 27.74
CA GLU A 244 0.36 3.18 26.34
C GLU A 244 1.75 3.16 25.69
N LYS A 245 2.77 3.70 26.36
CA LYS A 245 4.17 3.63 25.88
C LYS A 245 4.65 2.19 25.75
N SER A 246 4.33 1.33 26.72
CA SER A 246 4.68 -0.09 26.67
C SER A 246 4.03 -0.78 25.47
N ARG A 247 2.75 -0.53 25.20
CA ARG A 247 2.05 -1.08 24.02
C ARG A 247 2.65 -0.57 22.70
N ILE A 248 3.02 0.71 22.64
CA ILE A 248 3.68 1.31 21.47
C ILE A 248 5.04 0.66 21.23
N TRP A 249 5.83 0.38 22.27
CA TRP A 249 7.09 -0.35 22.13
C TRP A 249 6.90 -1.74 21.54
N VAL A 250 5.87 -2.48 21.96
CA VAL A 250 5.53 -3.78 21.36
C VAL A 250 5.24 -3.64 19.87
N ILE A 251 4.48 -2.60 19.48
CA ILE A 251 4.18 -2.33 18.06
C ILE A 251 5.48 -2.08 17.28
N PHE A 252 6.42 -1.29 17.80
CA PHE A 252 7.68 -1.00 17.09
C PHE A 252 8.60 -2.20 17.00
N ILE A 253 8.65 -3.04 18.04
CA ILE A 253 9.40 -4.31 18.00
C ILE A 253 8.81 -5.22 16.92
N LEU A 254 7.49 -5.38 16.88
CA LEU A 254 6.83 -6.16 15.84
C LEU A 254 7.05 -5.56 14.45
N ALA A 255 6.95 -4.23 14.32
CA ALA A 255 7.18 -3.51 13.06
C ALA A 255 8.59 -3.75 12.52
N PHE A 256 9.61 -3.85 13.39
CA PHE A 256 10.97 -4.20 12.98
C PHE A 256 11.02 -5.55 12.25
N PHE A 257 10.35 -6.58 12.77
CA PHE A 257 10.29 -7.88 12.08
C PHE A 257 9.44 -7.84 10.81
N VAL A 258 8.40 -7.03 10.79
CA VAL A 258 7.53 -6.84 9.62
C VAL A 258 8.26 -6.17 8.46
N ILE A 259 9.33 -5.38 8.71
CA ILE A 259 10.18 -4.81 7.65
C ILE A 259 10.76 -5.93 6.76
N PHE A 260 11.23 -7.02 7.35
CA PHE A 260 11.80 -8.15 6.57
C PHE A 260 10.72 -8.82 5.70
N PHE A 261 9.50 -8.98 6.25
CA PHE A 261 8.38 -9.50 5.46
C PHE A 261 8.09 -8.61 4.24
N TRP A 262 7.91 -7.31 4.46
CA TRP A 262 7.59 -6.38 3.38
C TRP A 262 8.74 -6.20 2.39
N SER A 263 9.99 -6.22 2.85
CA SER A 263 11.16 -6.18 1.96
C SER A 263 11.19 -7.34 0.98
N ALA A 264 10.80 -8.54 1.42
CA ALA A 264 10.67 -9.69 0.53
C ALA A 264 9.40 -9.62 -0.32
N PHE A 265 8.24 -9.25 0.28
CA PHE A 265 6.96 -9.21 -0.40
C PHE A 265 6.95 -8.21 -1.58
N GLU A 266 7.51 -7.03 -1.40
CA GLU A 266 7.57 -5.98 -2.45
C GLU A 266 8.51 -6.36 -3.61
N GLN A 267 9.33 -7.40 -3.48
CA GLN A 267 10.09 -7.94 -4.60
C GLN A 267 9.19 -8.51 -5.70
N ALA A 268 7.93 -8.80 -5.41
CA ALA A 268 6.97 -9.23 -6.43
C ALA A 268 6.82 -8.21 -7.56
N GLY A 269 6.84 -6.90 -7.26
CA GLY A 269 6.78 -5.83 -8.25
C GLY A 269 8.13 -5.39 -8.82
N ALA A 270 9.24 -5.94 -8.33
CA ALA A 270 10.60 -5.56 -8.72
C ALA A 270 11.38 -6.78 -9.26
N SER A 271 12.26 -7.36 -8.43
CA SER A 271 13.18 -8.42 -8.88
C SER A 271 12.47 -9.69 -9.35
N LEU A 272 11.35 -10.08 -8.72
CA LEU A 272 10.60 -11.27 -9.14
C LEU A 272 9.88 -11.07 -10.48
N THR A 273 9.41 -9.86 -10.77
CA THR A 273 8.85 -9.56 -12.10
C THR A 273 9.93 -9.56 -13.17
N ILE A 274 11.13 -9.01 -12.89
CA ILE A 274 12.28 -9.05 -13.83
C ILE A 274 12.72 -10.51 -14.04
N PHE A 275 12.75 -11.29 -12.97
CA PHE A 275 13.06 -12.71 -13.04
C PHE A 275 12.04 -13.49 -13.90
N ALA A 276 10.75 -13.23 -13.70
CA ALA A 276 9.68 -13.81 -14.50
C ALA A 276 9.80 -13.42 -15.98
N ASP A 277 10.18 -12.16 -16.27
CA ASP A 277 10.32 -11.67 -17.64
C ASP A 277 11.55 -12.22 -18.36
N LYS A 278 12.70 -12.30 -17.69
CA LYS A 278 13.98 -12.60 -18.34
C LYS A 278 14.46 -14.06 -18.19
N GLN A 279 14.06 -14.72 -17.11
CA GLN A 279 14.62 -16.02 -16.73
C GLN A 279 13.57 -17.13 -16.58
N THR A 280 12.30 -16.84 -16.85
CA THR A 280 11.24 -17.85 -16.78
C THR A 280 10.66 -18.10 -18.15
N ASP A 281 10.58 -19.37 -18.54
CA ASP A 281 9.85 -19.78 -19.74
C ASP A 281 8.34 -19.71 -19.42
N ARG A 282 7.68 -18.74 -20.03
CA ARG A 282 6.27 -18.39 -19.81
C ARG A 282 5.36 -18.92 -20.92
N HIS A 283 5.85 -19.80 -21.76
CA HIS A 283 5.07 -20.34 -22.86
C HIS A 283 4.04 -21.36 -22.39
N VAL A 284 2.78 -21.14 -22.80
CA VAL A 284 1.68 -22.10 -22.69
C VAL A 284 1.25 -22.45 -24.11
N GLY A 285 1.84 -23.48 -24.66
CA GLY A 285 1.71 -23.79 -26.07
C GLY A 285 2.37 -22.72 -26.95
N ALA A 286 1.62 -22.13 -27.86
CA ALA A 286 2.10 -21.04 -28.75
C ALA A 286 1.95 -19.65 -28.17
N TRP A 287 1.36 -19.51 -26.98
CA TRP A 287 1.12 -18.23 -26.32
C TRP A 287 2.09 -17.97 -25.17
N GLU A 288 2.61 -16.75 -25.07
CA GLU A 288 3.47 -16.31 -23.99
C GLU A 288 2.66 -15.54 -22.95
N MET A 289 2.65 -16.03 -21.69
CA MET A 289 1.94 -15.43 -20.58
C MET A 289 2.63 -14.13 -20.14
N PRO A 290 1.90 -13.02 -19.93
CA PRO A 290 2.48 -11.78 -19.37
C PRO A 290 3.20 -12.02 -18.04
N ALA A 291 4.39 -11.42 -17.85
CA ALA A 291 5.15 -11.54 -16.62
C ALA A 291 4.40 -10.96 -15.41
N SER A 292 3.64 -9.90 -15.63
CA SER A 292 2.80 -9.26 -14.59
C SER A 292 1.71 -10.17 -14.01
N TRP A 293 1.30 -11.23 -14.72
CA TRP A 293 0.30 -12.18 -14.24
C TRP A 293 0.75 -12.97 -13.01
N PHE A 294 2.06 -13.14 -12.82
CA PHE A 294 2.59 -13.76 -11.59
C PHE A 294 2.20 -12.96 -10.32
N GLN A 295 1.97 -11.65 -10.43
CA GLN A 295 1.49 -10.84 -9.32
C GLN A 295 0.06 -11.20 -8.88
N SER A 296 -0.74 -11.81 -9.74
CA SER A 296 -2.10 -12.28 -9.43
C SER A 296 -2.12 -13.57 -8.60
N ILE A 297 -1.00 -14.32 -8.53
CA ILE A 297 -0.93 -15.59 -7.78
C ILE A 297 -1.15 -15.37 -6.29
N ASN A 298 -0.53 -14.32 -5.72
CA ASN A 298 -0.67 -14.02 -4.29
C ASN A 298 -2.12 -13.66 -3.90
N PRO A 299 -2.81 -12.71 -4.55
CA PRO A 299 -4.23 -12.43 -4.27
C PRO A 299 -5.13 -13.66 -4.47
N LEU A 300 -4.88 -14.45 -5.51
CA LEU A 300 -5.61 -15.70 -5.74
C LEU A 300 -5.41 -16.67 -4.58
N GLY A 301 -4.16 -16.84 -4.14
CA GLY A 301 -3.82 -17.66 -2.98
C GLY A 301 -4.54 -17.18 -1.70
N ILE A 302 -4.60 -15.86 -1.47
CA ILE A 302 -5.33 -15.29 -0.33
C ILE A 302 -6.82 -15.62 -0.42
N ILE A 303 -7.46 -15.42 -1.57
CA ILE A 303 -8.90 -15.69 -1.75
C ILE A 303 -9.22 -17.16 -1.47
N ILE A 304 -8.37 -18.08 -1.93
CA ILE A 304 -8.60 -19.53 -1.77
C ILE A 304 -8.24 -19.99 -0.36
N LEU A 305 -7.11 -19.55 0.18
CA LEU A 305 -6.57 -20.06 1.44
C LEU A 305 -7.14 -19.38 2.68
N ALA A 306 -7.61 -18.12 2.59
CA ALA A 306 -8.13 -17.39 3.74
C ALA A 306 -9.28 -18.12 4.45
N PRO A 307 -10.29 -18.69 3.76
CA PRO A 307 -11.34 -19.49 4.41
C PRO A 307 -10.80 -20.73 5.13
N LEU A 308 -9.79 -21.40 4.53
CA LEU A 308 -9.16 -22.59 5.11
C LEU A 308 -8.41 -22.24 6.38
N PHE A 309 -7.58 -21.19 6.35
CA PHE A 309 -6.87 -20.71 7.54
C PHE A 309 -7.82 -20.17 8.60
N SER A 310 -8.90 -19.48 8.22
CA SER A 310 -9.93 -19.04 9.17
C SER A 310 -10.55 -20.23 9.92
N SER A 311 -10.93 -21.28 9.19
CA SER A 311 -11.48 -22.51 9.78
C SER A 311 -10.46 -23.21 10.70
N LEU A 312 -9.19 -23.25 10.29
CA LEU A 312 -8.09 -23.79 11.09
C LEU A 312 -7.94 -23.06 12.41
N TRP A 313 -7.87 -21.72 12.40
CA TRP A 313 -7.70 -20.91 13.61
C TRP A 313 -8.91 -21.03 14.54
N VAL A 314 -10.13 -21.06 14.02
CA VAL A 314 -11.34 -21.29 14.81
C VAL A 314 -11.30 -22.70 15.46
N SER A 315 -10.89 -23.72 14.69
CA SER A 315 -10.77 -25.08 15.21
C SER A 315 -9.73 -25.21 16.32
N LEU A 316 -8.54 -24.59 16.12
CA LEU A 316 -7.48 -24.54 17.12
C LEU A 316 -7.90 -23.74 18.37
N GLY A 317 -8.61 -22.62 18.19
CA GLY A 317 -9.14 -21.81 19.27
C GLY A 317 -10.12 -22.58 20.16
N ARG A 318 -11.02 -23.39 19.56
CA ARG A 318 -11.93 -24.27 20.30
C ARG A 318 -11.20 -25.34 21.15
N ARG A 319 -9.98 -25.68 20.76
CA ARG A 319 -9.12 -26.64 21.46
C ARG A 319 -8.15 -25.98 22.44
N GLY A 320 -8.16 -24.65 22.56
CA GLY A 320 -7.20 -23.92 23.38
C GLY A 320 -5.77 -23.90 22.81
N LEU A 321 -5.59 -24.24 21.55
CA LEU A 321 -4.31 -24.36 20.84
C LEU A 321 -4.08 -23.22 19.85
N ASP A 322 -4.87 -22.15 19.88
CA ASP A 322 -4.70 -21.01 18.97
C ASP A 322 -3.38 -20.26 19.26
N PRO A 323 -2.46 -20.20 18.28
CA PRO A 323 -1.20 -19.50 18.48
C PRO A 323 -1.41 -18.00 18.69
N PRO A 324 -0.66 -17.34 19.58
CA PRO A 324 -0.70 -15.89 19.72
C PRO A 324 -0.26 -15.20 18.43
N SER A 325 -0.76 -13.98 18.19
CA SER A 325 -0.51 -13.22 16.95
C SER A 325 0.98 -13.14 16.56
N PRO A 326 1.95 -12.92 17.47
CA PRO A 326 3.38 -12.92 17.11
C PRO A 326 3.86 -14.26 16.56
N LEU A 327 3.34 -15.39 17.06
CA LEU A 327 3.71 -16.71 16.55
C LEU A 327 3.14 -16.96 15.14
N LYS A 328 1.90 -16.51 14.88
CA LYS A 328 1.31 -16.56 13.53
C LYS A 328 2.16 -15.74 12.53
N MET A 329 2.63 -14.57 12.96
CA MET A 329 3.55 -13.74 12.14
C MET A 329 4.90 -14.44 11.89
N ALA A 330 5.48 -15.07 12.91
CA ALA A 330 6.72 -15.83 12.77
C ALA A 330 6.57 -17.00 11.80
N ILE A 331 5.46 -17.76 11.86
CA ILE A 331 5.14 -18.82 10.91
C ILE A 331 5.07 -18.26 9.49
N GLY A 332 4.40 -17.11 9.29
CA GLY A 332 4.33 -16.44 7.98
C GLY A 332 5.71 -16.07 7.43
N LEU A 333 6.61 -15.54 8.27
CA LEU A 333 7.99 -15.23 7.88
C LEU A 333 8.79 -16.48 7.48
N VAL A 334 8.64 -17.58 8.22
CA VAL A 334 9.29 -18.86 7.90
C VAL A 334 8.79 -19.39 6.56
N LEU A 335 7.46 -19.36 6.32
CA LEU A 335 6.89 -19.81 5.04
C LEU A 335 7.36 -18.94 3.86
N LEU A 336 7.46 -17.64 4.05
CA LEU A 336 8.02 -16.73 3.05
C LEU A 336 9.49 -17.07 2.74
N CYS A 337 10.30 -17.29 3.77
CA CYS A 337 11.70 -17.72 3.63
C CYS A 337 11.81 -19.02 2.84
N LEU A 338 11.00 -20.02 3.18
CA LEU A 338 10.96 -21.30 2.46
C LEU A 338 10.59 -21.11 0.98
N GLY A 339 9.65 -20.21 0.66
CA GLY A 339 9.33 -19.86 -0.72
C GLY A 339 10.55 -19.35 -1.50
N TYR A 340 11.33 -18.44 -0.92
CA TYR A 340 12.57 -17.95 -1.55
C TYR A 340 13.67 -19.01 -1.64
N VAL A 341 13.77 -19.92 -0.67
CA VAL A 341 14.69 -21.07 -0.71
C VAL A 341 14.33 -21.98 -1.90
N VAL A 342 13.04 -22.26 -2.10
CA VAL A 342 12.59 -23.08 -3.25
C VAL A 342 12.98 -22.41 -4.58
N ILE A 343 12.71 -21.12 -4.75
CA ILE A 343 13.12 -20.38 -5.95
C ILE A 343 14.65 -20.45 -6.13
N SER A 344 15.41 -20.18 -5.06
CA SER A 344 16.89 -20.20 -5.09
C SER A 344 17.43 -21.60 -5.48
N MET A 345 16.82 -22.66 -4.98
CA MET A 345 17.19 -24.02 -5.34
C MET A 345 16.86 -24.34 -6.80
N GLY A 346 15.72 -23.85 -7.30
CA GLY A 346 15.30 -24.03 -8.69
C GLY A 346 16.24 -23.37 -9.71
N VAL A 347 16.91 -22.27 -9.34
CA VAL A 347 17.86 -21.58 -10.23
C VAL A 347 19.32 -21.95 -9.99
N LYS A 348 19.61 -22.79 -8.99
CA LYS A 348 20.98 -23.16 -8.64
C LYS A 348 21.66 -23.91 -9.79
N GLY A 349 22.77 -23.34 -10.28
CA GLY A 349 23.54 -23.93 -11.38
C GLY A 349 22.99 -23.65 -12.79
N VAL A 350 21.90 -22.89 -12.90
CA VAL A 350 21.37 -22.44 -14.19
C VAL A 350 22.14 -21.18 -14.62
N ALA A 351 22.62 -21.16 -15.86
CA ALA A 351 23.28 -20.00 -16.42
C ALA A 351 22.28 -18.84 -16.61
N ALA A 352 22.73 -17.59 -16.46
CA ALA A 352 21.87 -16.41 -16.50
C ALA A 352 21.13 -16.19 -17.85
N ASN A 353 21.57 -16.86 -18.92
CA ASN A 353 20.98 -16.83 -20.25
C ASN A 353 20.04 -18.00 -20.54
N VAL A 354 19.79 -18.88 -19.57
CA VAL A 354 18.90 -20.02 -19.70
C VAL A 354 17.61 -19.75 -18.94
N THR A 355 16.48 -19.93 -19.59
CA THR A 355 15.16 -19.84 -18.96
C THR A 355 14.81 -21.14 -18.24
N ILE A 356 14.18 -21.03 -17.08
CA ILE A 356 13.65 -22.16 -16.32
C ILE A 356 12.15 -22.27 -16.56
N SER A 357 11.62 -23.49 -16.50
CA SER A 357 10.17 -23.70 -16.62
C SER A 357 9.43 -23.00 -15.47
N MET A 358 8.28 -22.43 -15.78
CA MET A 358 7.38 -21.88 -14.76
C MET A 358 6.59 -22.96 -13.98
N TRP A 359 6.66 -24.23 -14.43
CA TRP A 359 5.98 -25.40 -13.83
C TRP A 359 6.89 -26.19 -12.90
#